data_eb29966b30ea2e42e08a2c8543d1a918
#
_entry.id   eb29966b30ea2e42e08a2c8543d1a918
#
_cell.length_a   1.000
_cell.length_b   1.000
_cell.length_c   1.000
_cell.angle_alpha   90.00
_cell.angle_beta   90.00
_cell.angle_gamma   90.00
#
_symmetry.space_group_name_H-M   'P 1'
#
loop_
_entity.id
_entity.type
_entity.pdbx_description
1 polymer ?
#
loop_
_entity_poly.entity_id
_entity_poly.type
_entity_poly.pdbx_seq_one_letter_code
_entity_poly.pdbx_strand_id
1 'polypeptide(L)'
;QLADFDQNALDYMTVENNVYGLPLYITIQALGANKDMLEAAGVDVAKVQESGWTYDEFMEAIKNGTKDDTFGFVFANSGATDSDFLNIFGVSAGLNNAFNSDLKYEYTSTKMLNLLTAVEEMTKSSYMPNYGVEASQRMVMCETGNAMIFGNAMPLFENNINKNNAAIEANDGT
;
A
#
# COMPACT_ATOMS: atom_id res chain seq x y z
N GLN A 1 18.84 28.84 -2.36
CA GLN A 1 19.06 27.52 -2.96
C GLN A 1 18.52 26.39 -2.09
N LEU A 2 18.86 26.28 -0.77
CA LEU A 2 18.21 25.26 0.09
C LEU A 2 16.75 25.57 0.40
N ALA A 3 16.35 26.84 0.35
CA ALA A 3 14.97 27.28 0.55
C ALA A 3 14.03 26.89 -0.62
N ASP A 4 14.57 26.35 -1.71
CA ASP A 4 13.78 25.87 -2.85
C ASP A 4 13.29 24.43 -2.65
N PHE A 5 13.76 23.75 -1.59
CA PHE A 5 13.37 22.39 -1.26
C PHE A 5 12.32 22.36 -0.14
N ASP A 6 11.47 21.32 -0.14
CA ASP A 6 10.58 21.06 0.98
C ASP A 6 11.39 20.82 2.26
N GLN A 7 11.03 21.53 3.34
CA GLN A 7 11.80 21.53 4.58
C GLN A 7 11.80 20.15 5.23
N ASN A 8 10.69 19.43 5.22
CA ASN A 8 10.62 18.09 5.84
C ASN A 8 11.51 17.09 5.10
N ALA A 9 11.55 17.18 3.76
CA ALA A 9 12.41 16.36 2.95
C ALA A 9 13.90 16.72 3.15
N LEU A 10 14.21 18.00 3.32
CA LEU A 10 15.58 18.47 3.58
C LEU A 10 16.06 18.02 4.97
N ASP A 11 15.19 18.01 5.96
CA ASP A 11 15.50 17.56 7.33
C ASP A 11 15.93 16.07 7.35
N TYR A 12 15.35 15.23 6.49
CA TYR A 12 15.79 13.85 6.30
C TYR A 12 17.23 13.73 5.78
N MET A 13 17.69 14.72 5.04
CA MET A 13 19.04 14.77 4.47
C MET A 13 20.04 15.51 5.37
N THR A 14 19.59 15.94 6.57
CA THR A 14 20.38 16.78 7.49
C THR A 14 20.72 15.97 8.76
N VAL A 15 22.00 15.89 9.07
CA VAL A 15 22.51 15.30 10.31
C VAL A 15 23.43 16.30 11.01
N GLU A 16 23.21 16.56 12.30
CA GLU A 16 24.01 17.52 13.10
C GLU A 16 24.17 18.89 12.40
N ASN A 17 23.08 19.42 11.82
CA ASN A 17 23.01 20.66 11.05
C ASN A 17 23.83 20.69 9.74
N ASN A 18 24.32 19.55 9.28
CA ASN A 18 25.01 19.44 8.00
C ASN A 18 24.08 18.74 6.98
N VAL A 19 23.93 19.32 5.81
CA VAL A 19 23.15 18.75 4.70
C VAL A 19 24.04 17.79 3.90
N TYR A 20 23.69 16.52 3.89
CA TYR A 20 24.46 15.46 3.20
C TYR A 20 23.88 15.05 1.84
N GLY A 21 22.66 15.51 1.52
CA GLY A 21 22.01 15.25 0.24
C GLY A 21 20.94 16.26 -0.05
N LEU A 22 20.46 16.27 -1.29
CA LEU A 22 19.33 17.11 -1.72
C LEU A 22 18.17 16.21 -2.14
N PRO A 23 16.95 16.45 -1.65
CA PRO A 23 15.77 15.70 -2.06
C PRO A 23 15.37 16.10 -3.48
N LEU A 24 15.53 15.18 -4.45
CA LEU A 24 15.19 15.46 -5.85
C LEU A 24 13.70 15.27 -6.13
N TYR A 25 13.04 14.38 -5.41
CA TYR A 25 11.59 14.14 -5.50
C TYR A 25 11.10 13.48 -4.20
N ILE A 26 9.82 13.68 -3.92
CA ILE A 26 9.12 12.99 -2.85
C ILE A 26 8.13 12.02 -3.50
N THR A 27 8.11 10.79 -3.01
CA THR A 27 7.11 9.80 -3.40
C THR A 27 6.33 9.35 -2.17
N ILE A 28 5.11 8.92 -2.39
CA ILE A 28 4.27 8.32 -1.35
C ILE A 28 4.03 6.86 -1.67
N GLN A 29 3.89 6.06 -0.64
CA GLN A 29 3.43 4.69 -0.72
C GLN A 29 2.11 4.59 0.04
N ALA A 30 1.09 4.11 -0.63
CA ALA A 30 -0.26 4.01 -0.10
C ALA A 30 -0.95 2.75 -0.61
N LEU A 31 -2.12 2.46 -0.09
CA LEU A 31 -3.01 1.47 -0.66
C LEU A 31 -3.73 2.09 -1.85
N GLY A 32 -3.84 1.33 -2.93
CA GLY A 32 -4.73 1.62 -4.05
C GLY A 32 -5.94 0.71 -3.99
N ALA A 33 -7.07 1.16 -4.52
CA ALA A 33 -8.28 0.35 -4.51
C ALA A 33 -9.21 0.66 -5.68
N ASN A 34 -10.02 -0.31 -6.07
CA ASN A 34 -11.16 -0.11 -6.94
C ASN A 34 -12.30 0.50 -6.12
N LYS A 35 -12.68 1.74 -6.47
CA LYS A 35 -13.69 2.52 -5.73
C LYS A 35 -15.04 1.82 -5.70
N ASP A 36 -15.51 1.33 -6.85
CA ASP A 36 -16.83 0.72 -6.95
C ASP A 36 -16.92 -0.56 -6.12
N MET A 37 -15.83 -1.33 -6.06
CA MET A 37 -15.74 -2.52 -5.22
C MET A 37 -15.70 -2.17 -3.72
N LEU A 38 -15.01 -1.09 -3.33
CA LEU A 38 -15.02 -0.59 -1.95
C LEU A 38 -16.43 -0.19 -1.52
N GLU A 39 -17.13 0.60 -2.33
CA GLU A 39 -18.49 1.03 -2.06
C GLU A 39 -19.45 -0.17 -1.99
N ALA A 40 -19.30 -1.16 -2.89
CA ALA A 40 -20.06 -2.41 -2.85
C ALA A 40 -19.76 -3.29 -1.61
N ALA A 41 -18.57 -3.17 -1.02
CA ALA A 41 -18.18 -3.80 0.24
C ALA A 41 -18.67 -3.02 1.48
N GLY A 42 -19.34 -1.88 1.29
CA GLY A 42 -19.91 -1.05 2.36
C GLY A 42 -18.93 -0.02 2.93
N VAL A 43 -17.84 0.29 2.23
CA VAL A 43 -16.83 1.27 2.68
C VAL A 43 -17.28 2.69 2.32
N ASP A 44 -17.27 3.59 3.29
CA ASP A 44 -17.38 5.02 3.07
C ASP A 44 -16.03 5.56 2.56
N VAL A 45 -15.89 5.60 1.24
CA VAL A 45 -14.64 6.02 0.58
C VAL A 45 -14.28 7.47 0.92
N ALA A 46 -15.27 8.36 1.05
CA ALA A 46 -15.01 9.76 1.39
C ALA A 46 -14.43 9.90 2.80
N LYS A 47 -14.97 9.17 3.78
CA LYS A 47 -14.43 9.09 5.15
C LYS A 47 -12.99 8.56 5.13
N VAL A 48 -12.73 7.47 4.40
CA VAL A 48 -11.38 6.89 4.33
C VAL A 48 -10.38 7.86 3.72
N GLN A 49 -10.75 8.61 2.70
CA GLN A 49 -9.89 9.63 2.10
C GLN A 49 -9.62 10.80 3.03
N GLU A 50 -10.58 11.21 3.85
CA GLU A 50 -10.45 12.35 4.75
C GLU A 50 -9.68 12.01 6.03
N SER A 51 -9.98 10.86 6.65
CA SER A 51 -9.53 10.52 8.01
C SER A 51 -8.85 9.16 8.14
N GLY A 52 -8.72 8.41 7.04
CA GLY A 52 -8.23 7.04 7.07
C GLY A 52 -9.24 6.06 7.65
N TRP A 53 -8.77 4.85 7.93
CA TRP A 53 -9.51 3.79 8.58
C TRP A 53 -8.67 3.09 9.65
N THR A 54 -9.34 2.44 10.55
CA THR A 54 -8.71 1.57 11.55
C THR A 54 -8.39 0.20 10.93
N TYR A 55 -7.56 -0.57 11.63
CA TYR A 55 -7.27 -1.95 11.24
C TYR A 55 -8.55 -2.80 11.14
N ASP A 56 -9.47 -2.66 12.09
CA ASP A 56 -10.73 -3.42 12.10
C ASP A 56 -11.61 -3.05 10.90
N GLU A 57 -11.73 -1.76 10.57
CA GLU A 57 -12.46 -1.30 9.38
C GLU A 57 -11.82 -1.83 8.09
N PHE A 58 -10.48 -1.86 8.00
CA PHE A 58 -9.78 -2.45 6.88
C PHE A 58 -10.06 -3.96 6.76
N MET A 59 -9.97 -4.71 7.87
CA MET A 59 -10.25 -6.15 7.89
C MET A 59 -11.70 -6.46 7.51
N GLU A 60 -12.66 -5.66 7.97
CA GLU A 60 -14.06 -5.80 7.58
C GLU A 60 -14.26 -5.53 6.08
N ALA A 61 -13.61 -4.48 5.55
CA ALA A 61 -13.67 -4.15 4.13
C ALA A 61 -13.12 -5.30 3.26
N ILE A 62 -11.94 -5.84 3.57
CA ILE A 62 -11.37 -6.94 2.77
C ILE A 62 -12.18 -8.21 2.88
N LYS A 63 -12.75 -8.52 4.04
CA LYS A 63 -13.67 -9.64 4.23
C LYS A 63 -14.92 -9.49 3.34
N ASN A 64 -15.55 -8.32 3.36
CA ASN A 64 -16.75 -8.06 2.57
C ASN A 64 -16.47 -7.98 1.06
N GLY A 65 -15.26 -7.54 0.68
CA GLY A 65 -14.79 -7.46 -0.71
C GLY A 65 -14.32 -8.79 -1.29
N THR A 66 -14.07 -9.81 -0.44
CA THR A 66 -13.66 -11.13 -0.89
C THR A 66 -14.88 -11.93 -1.35
N LYS A 67 -14.94 -12.28 -2.63
CA LYS A 67 -16.04 -13.04 -3.23
C LYS A 67 -15.51 -13.90 -4.39
N ASP A 68 -15.93 -15.15 -4.46
CA ASP A 68 -15.59 -16.06 -5.55
C ASP A 68 -14.09 -16.02 -5.91
N ASP A 69 -13.76 -15.49 -7.10
CA ASP A 69 -12.40 -15.36 -7.60
C ASP A 69 -11.75 -13.98 -7.30
N THR A 70 -12.38 -13.18 -6.43
CA THR A 70 -11.91 -11.84 -6.06
C THR A 70 -11.33 -11.82 -4.65
N PHE A 71 -10.10 -11.36 -4.52
CA PHE A 71 -9.45 -11.11 -3.23
C PHE A 71 -9.81 -9.72 -2.70
N GLY A 72 -10.07 -9.61 -1.40
CA GLY A 72 -10.27 -8.32 -0.75
C GLY A 72 -8.99 -7.47 -0.77
N PHE A 73 -7.82 -8.13 -0.68
CA PHE A 73 -6.53 -7.47 -0.64
C PHE A 73 -5.44 -8.26 -1.37
N VAL A 74 -4.50 -7.55 -1.97
CA VAL A 74 -3.28 -8.13 -2.54
C VAL A 74 -2.09 -7.20 -2.32
N PHE A 75 -0.93 -7.74 -2.01
CA PHE A 75 0.35 -7.04 -2.09
C PHE A 75 1.39 -7.91 -2.79
N ALA A 76 2.45 -7.27 -3.30
CA ALA A 76 3.57 -8.02 -3.87
C ALA A 76 4.37 -8.68 -2.74
N ASN A 77 4.56 -9.98 -2.85
CA ASN A 77 5.27 -10.82 -1.88
C ASN A 77 6.27 -11.76 -2.56
N SER A 78 6.62 -11.45 -3.81
CA SER A 78 7.57 -12.19 -4.63
C SER A 78 8.53 -11.25 -5.34
N GLY A 79 9.78 -11.62 -5.47
CA GLY A 79 10.81 -10.82 -6.12
C GLY A 79 11.38 -9.71 -5.24
N ALA A 80 11.78 -8.60 -5.84
CA ALA A 80 12.45 -7.49 -5.17
C ALA A 80 11.50 -6.56 -4.40
N THR A 81 10.21 -6.87 -4.32
CA THR A 81 9.15 -6.00 -3.78
C THR A 81 8.52 -6.49 -2.48
N ASP A 82 9.05 -7.55 -1.89
CA ASP A 82 8.65 -8.08 -0.59
C ASP A 82 8.76 -7.06 0.57
N SER A 83 9.51 -5.98 0.39
CA SER A 83 9.55 -4.84 1.31
C SER A 83 8.28 -3.98 1.32
N ASP A 84 7.42 -4.07 0.31
CA ASP A 84 6.19 -3.28 0.21
C ASP A 84 5.29 -3.43 1.44
N PHE A 85 5.21 -4.64 1.97
CA PHE A 85 4.47 -4.92 3.17
C PHE A 85 4.99 -4.14 4.38
N LEU A 86 6.31 -4.09 4.60
CA LEU A 86 6.92 -3.34 5.69
C LEU A 86 6.77 -1.83 5.50
N ASN A 87 6.86 -1.35 4.27
CA ASN A 87 6.76 0.08 3.96
C ASN A 87 5.36 0.66 4.21
N ILE A 88 4.31 -0.14 4.13
CA ILE A 88 2.93 0.31 4.34
C ILE A 88 2.40 -0.18 5.70
N PHE A 89 2.33 -1.49 5.88
CA PHE A 89 1.76 -2.05 7.10
C PHE A 89 2.71 -1.99 8.29
N GLY A 90 4.01 -2.16 8.07
CA GLY A 90 5.02 -2.00 9.11
C GLY A 90 5.00 -0.60 9.69
N VAL A 91 4.98 0.42 8.86
CA VAL A 91 4.89 1.83 9.29
C VAL A 91 3.59 2.08 10.05
N SER A 92 2.45 1.60 9.54
CA SER A 92 1.16 1.72 10.21
C SER A 92 1.12 1.00 11.58
N ALA A 93 1.88 -0.09 11.73
CA ALA A 93 2.05 -0.81 12.99
C ALA A 93 3.10 -0.16 13.93
N GLY A 94 3.72 0.94 13.52
CA GLY A 94 4.78 1.62 14.27
C GLY A 94 6.16 0.94 14.16
N LEU A 95 6.41 0.21 13.09
CA LEU A 95 7.70 -0.42 12.73
C LEU A 95 8.38 0.42 11.64
N ASN A 96 8.72 1.67 11.96
CA ASN A 96 9.27 2.61 10.98
C ASN A 96 10.66 2.21 10.48
N ASN A 97 11.43 1.50 11.30
CA ASN A 97 12.78 1.04 10.99
C ASN A 97 13.05 -0.31 11.66
N ALA A 98 14.04 -1.04 11.14
CA ALA A 98 14.52 -2.29 11.77
C ALA A 98 15.12 -2.07 13.16
N PHE A 99 15.64 -0.87 13.43
CA PHE A 99 16.19 -0.46 14.72
C PHE A 99 15.49 0.82 15.19
N ASN A 100 15.16 0.88 16.48
CA ASN A 100 14.62 2.10 17.10
C ASN A 100 15.73 3.10 17.47
N SER A 101 15.39 4.22 18.09
CA SER A 101 16.35 5.25 18.52
C SER A 101 17.40 4.75 19.49
N ASP A 102 17.11 3.69 20.26
CA ASP A 102 18.02 3.05 21.20
C ASP A 102 18.87 1.94 20.56
N LEU A 103 18.83 1.81 19.23
CA LEU A 103 19.48 0.78 18.43
C LEU A 103 19.03 -0.65 18.77
N LYS A 104 17.83 -0.81 19.33
CA LYS A 104 17.20 -2.12 19.55
C LYS A 104 16.49 -2.58 18.29
N TYR A 105 16.68 -3.85 17.96
CA TYR A 105 16.07 -4.48 16.81
C TYR A 105 14.56 -4.69 17.02
N GLU A 106 13.74 -4.06 16.20
CA GLU A 106 12.27 -4.02 16.35
C GLU A 106 11.54 -5.18 15.65
N TYR A 107 12.16 -5.83 14.66
CA TYR A 107 11.48 -6.90 13.91
C TYR A 107 11.34 -8.23 14.70
N THR A 108 11.81 -8.29 15.93
CA THR A 108 11.50 -9.35 16.90
C THR A 108 10.49 -8.92 17.96
N SER A 109 9.90 -7.74 17.82
CA SER A 109 8.93 -7.17 18.77
C SER A 109 7.55 -7.79 18.64
N THR A 110 6.70 -7.56 19.66
CA THR A 110 5.28 -7.91 19.61
C THR A 110 4.56 -7.24 18.44
N LYS A 111 4.97 -6.04 18.02
CA LYS A 111 4.40 -5.36 16.85
C LYS A 111 4.59 -6.18 15.57
N MET A 112 5.79 -6.69 15.35
CA MET A 112 6.07 -7.55 14.20
C MET A 112 5.28 -8.86 14.29
N LEU A 113 5.20 -9.47 15.48
CA LEU A 113 4.40 -10.68 15.67
C LEU A 113 2.92 -10.45 15.32
N ASN A 114 2.33 -9.35 15.79
CA ASN A 114 0.94 -9.00 15.48
C ASN A 114 0.74 -8.79 13.98
N LEU A 115 1.69 -8.11 13.33
CA LEU A 115 1.66 -7.86 11.88
C LEU A 115 1.70 -9.16 11.08
N LEU A 116 2.59 -10.09 11.43
CA LEU A 116 2.69 -11.41 10.77
C LEU A 116 1.44 -12.26 11.04
N THR A 117 0.87 -12.18 12.24
CA THR A 117 -0.39 -12.86 12.59
C THR A 117 -1.55 -12.34 11.73
N ALA A 118 -1.61 -11.03 11.49
CA ALA A 118 -2.61 -10.45 10.60
C ALA A 118 -2.48 -10.96 9.15
N VAL A 119 -1.26 -11.07 8.63
CA VAL A 119 -1.01 -11.65 7.29
C VAL A 119 -1.42 -13.12 7.24
N GLU A 120 -1.09 -13.87 8.27
CA GLU A 120 -1.49 -15.28 8.39
C GLU A 120 -3.02 -15.40 8.38
N GLU A 121 -3.72 -14.56 9.11
CA GLU A 121 -5.20 -14.54 9.14
C GLU A 121 -5.77 -14.22 7.75
N MET A 122 -5.28 -13.16 7.11
CA MET A 122 -5.73 -12.79 5.77
C MET A 122 -5.53 -13.92 4.75
N THR A 123 -4.40 -14.63 4.84
CA THR A 123 -4.08 -15.72 3.95
C THR A 123 -4.95 -16.95 4.22
N LYS A 124 -5.10 -17.35 5.49
CA LYS A 124 -5.93 -18.50 5.90
C LYS A 124 -7.41 -18.31 5.58
N SER A 125 -7.89 -17.06 5.68
CA SER A 125 -9.27 -16.69 5.36
C SER A 125 -9.51 -16.43 3.87
N SER A 126 -8.48 -16.63 3.03
CA SER A 126 -8.54 -16.36 1.59
C SER A 126 -8.88 -14.90 1.24
N TYR A 127 -8.66 -13.95 2.16
CA TYR A 127 -8.83 -12.53 1.86
C TYR A 127 -7.72 -12.01 0.95
N MET A 128 -6.60 -12.71 0.90
CA MET A 128 -5.49 -12.46 0.00
C MET A 128 -4.94 -13.78 -0.58
N PRO A 129 -4.20 -13.72 -1.72
CA PRO A 129 -3.58 -14.90 -2.31
C PRO A 129 -2.63 -15.62 -1.36
N ASN A 130 -2.62 -16.95 -1.41
CA ASN A 130 -1.68 -17.81 -0.70
C ASN A 130 -0.50 -18.27 -1.57
N TYR A 131 -0.26 -17.55 -2.66
CA TYR A 131 0.83 -17.78 -3.62
C TYR A 131 1.62 -16.51 -3.86
N GLY A 132 2.79 -16.62 -4.51
CA GLY A 132 3.63 -15.46 -4.83
C GLY A 132 2.96 -14.53 -5.85
N VAL A 133 2.90 -13.26 -5.51
CA VAL A 133 2.39 -12.18 -6.39
C VAL A 133 3.52 -11.20 -6.66
N GLU A 134 3.84 -10.97 -7.92
CA GLU A 134 4.83 -9.98 -8.31
C GLU A 134 4.26 -8.56 -8.37
N ALA A 135 5.15 -7.55 -8.34
CA ALA A 135 4.76 -6.15 -8.33
C ALA A 135 3.84 -5.75 -9.50
N SER A 136 4.10 -6.29 -10.70
CA SER A 136 3.29 -6.04 -11.89
C SER A 136 1.90 -6.70 -11.81
N GLN A 137 1.80 -7.84 -11.16
CA GLN A 137 0.55 -8.61 -11.09
C GLN A 137 -0.46 -7.97 -10.14
N ARG A 138 -0.03 -7.41 -8.99
CA ARG A 138 -0.94 -6.84 -8.00
C ARG A 138 -1.83 -5.73 -8.57
N MET A 139 -1.27 -4.87 -9.44
CA MET A 139 -2.03 -3.79 -10.09
C MET A 139 -3.03 -4.37 -11.11
N VAL A 140 -2.56 -5.30 -11.95
CA VAL A 140 -3.42 -5.98 -12.93
C VAL A 140 -4.58 -6.69 -12.25
N MET A 141 -4.36 -7.34 -11.10
CA MET A 141 -5.44 -7.98 -10.34
C MET A 141 -6.51 -6.96 -9.91
N CYS A 142 -6.13 -5.75 -9.52
CA CYS A 142 -7.08 -4.69 -9.20
C CYS A 142 -7.79 -4.15 -10.45
N GLU A 143 -7.05 -3.90 -11.54
CA GLU A 143 -7.60 -3.42 -12.81
C GLU A 143 -8.60 -4.39 -13.43
N THR A 144 -8.38 -5.70 -13.28
CA THR A 144 -9.26 -6.77 -13.80
C THR A 144 -10.37 -7.19 -12.85
N GLY A 145 -10.49 -6.55 -11.68
CA GLY A 145 -11.50 -6.89 -10.67
C GLY A 145 -11.20 -8.14 -9.85
N ASN A 146 -10.00 -8.72 -9.96
CA ASN A 146 -9.60 -9.90 -9.20
C ASN A 146 -9.07 -9.55 -7.80
N ALA A 147 -8.85 -8.26 -7.52
CA ALA A 147 -8.56 -7.76 -6.18
C ALA A 147 -9.21 -6.39 -5.97
N MET A 148 -9.78 -6.16 -4.78
CA MET A 148 -10.40 -4.89 -4.42
C MET A 148 -9.36 -3.84 -4.02
N ILE A 149 -8.41 -4.21 -3.19
CA ILE A 149 -7.35 -3.32 -2.67
C ILE A 149 -5.99 -3.92 -3.01
N PHE A 150 -5.03 -3.07 -3.36
CA PHE A 150 -3.65 -3.50 -3.59
C PHE A 150 -2.65 -2.63 -2.83
N GLY A 151 -1.55 -3.25 -2.41
CA GLY A 151 -0.46 -2.57 -1.72
C GLY A 151 0.43 -1.77 -2.68
N ASN A 152 1.07 -0.74 -2.12
CA ASN A 152 2.06 0.11 -2.77
C ASN A 152 1.58 0.77 -4.08
N ALA A 153 0.47 1.50 -3.98
CA ALA A 153 0.04 2.41 -5.03
C ALA A 153 0.94 3.66 -5.04
N MET A 154 1.30 4.08 -6.24
CA MET A 154 2.07 5.30 -6.49
C MET A 154 1.35 6.15 -7.56
N PRO A 155 1.59 7.47 -7.62
CA PRO A 155 0.97 8.33 -8.64
C PRO A 155 1.20 7.86 -10.09
N LEU A 156 2.28 7.10 -10.34
CA LEU A 156 2.53 6.51 -11.65
C LEU A 156 1.42 5.53 -12.07
N PHE A 157 0.79 4.83 -11.14
CA PHE A 157 -0.28 3.89 -11.45
C PHE A 157 -1.54 4.61 -11.94
N GLU A 158 -1.87 5.76 -11.35
CA GLU A 158 -2.97 6.61 -11.84
C GLU A 158 -2.77 7.03 -13.30
N ASN A 159 -1.55 7.44 -13.65
CA ASN A 159 -1.22 7.79 -15.03
C ASN A 159 -1.39 6.61 -16.00
N ASN A 160 -1.05 5.40 -15.58
CA ASN A 160 -1.19 4.20 -16.40
C ASN A 160 -2.68 3.83 -16.57
N ILE A 161 -3.45 3.88 -15.50
CA ILE A 161 -4.90 3.64 -15.54
C ILE A 161 -5.59 4.65 -16.47
N ASN A 162 -5.27 5.94 -16.33
CA ASN A 162 -5.84 6.99 -17.19
C ASN A 162 -5.48 6.79 -18.66
N LYS A 163 -4.26 6.36 -18.99
CA LYS A 163 -3.86 6.03 -20.36
C LYS A 163 -4.61 4.82 -20.90
N ASN A 164 -4.78 3.79 -20.09
CA ASN A 164 -5.52 2.59 -20.48
C ASN A 164 -7.00 2.91 -20.72
N ASN A 165 -7.63 3.67 -19.83
CA ASN A 165 -9.01 4.11 -20.00
C ASN A 165 -9.20 4.95 -21.26
N ALA A 166 -8.30 5.91 -21.53
CA ALA A 166 -8.35 6.72 -22.74
C ALA A 166 -8.18 5.87 -24.02
N ALA A 167 -7.36 4.83 -23.97
CA ALA A 167 -7.18 3.90 -25.09
C ALA A 167 -8.44 3.04 -25.33
N ILE A 168 -9.09 2.58 -24.26
CA ILE A 168 -10.37 1.84 -24.35
C ILE A 168 -11.46 2.73 -24.92
N GLU A 169 -11.60 3.96 -24.43
CA GLU A 169 -12.58 4.93 -24.94
C GLU A 169 -12.36 5.26 -26.42
N ALA A 170 -11.09 5.43 -26.84
CA ALA A 170 -10.73 5.71 -28.24
C ALA A 170 -11.03 4.55 -29.20
N ASN A 171 -11.14 3.32 -28.69
CA ASN A 171 -11.48 2.11 -29.43
C ASN A 171 -12.94 1.67 -29.23
N ASP A 172 -13.86 2.61 -28.90
CA ASP A 172 -15.28 2.35 -28.63
C ASP A 172 -15.51 1.30 -27.50
N GLY A 173 -14.59 1.24 -26.54
CA GLY A 173 -14.72 0.36 -25.37
C GLY A 173 -14.40 -1.13 -25.64
N THR A 174 -13.70 -1.42 -26.71
CA THR A 174 -13.28 -2.80 -27.05
C THR A 174 -11.78 -3.04 -26.87
#